data_f1d5aa53abf9607e524ba5422f802b88
#
_entry.id   f1d5aa53abf9607e524ba5422f802b88
#
_cell.length_a   1.000
_cell.length_b   1.000
_cell.length_c   1.000
_cell.angle_alpha   90.00
_cell.angle_beta   90.00
_cell.angle_gamma   90.00
#
_symmetry.space_group_name_H-M   'P 1'
#
loop_
_entity.id
_entity.type
_entity.pdbx_description
1 polymer ?
#
loop_
_entity_poly.entity_id
_entity_poly.type
_entity_poly.pdbx_seq_one_letter_code
_entity_poly.pdbx_strand_id
1 'polypeptide(L)'
;MKKLKEKEKEVRLLMLGLDNAGKTTILKKFNGEDINEIAPTLGFNIKTLDHRGFKLNIWDVGGQKSLRSYWRNYFEATDGLIWVVDSADKRRLEDCRKELHTLLGEERLLGATLLVFANKQVSVEQNIYVRYYKVDTCFVLIVNAKQRHLLNR
;
A
#
# COMPACT_ATOMS: atom_id res chain seq x y z
N MET A 1 40.00 13.77 -6.81
CA MET A 1 39.21 12.52 -6.71
C MET A 1 37.74 12.86 -7.00
N LYS A 2 37.19 12.45 -8.15
CA LYS A 2 35.74 12.57 -8.44
C LYS A 2 35.02 11.54 -7.56
N LYS A 3 34.21 12.00 -6.57
CA LYS A 3 33.24 11.14 -5.90
C LYS A 3 32.30 10.61 -6.98
N LEU A 4 32.34 9.31 -7.26
CA LEU A 4 31.31 8.62 -8.00
C LEU A 4 30.02 8.83 -7.20
N LYS A 5 29.05 9.58 -7.74
CA LYS A 5 27.70 9.62 -7.21
C LYS A 5 27.15 8.20 -7.32
N GLU A 6 26.92 7.55 -6.17
CA GLU A 6 26.16 6.32 -6.17
C GLU A 6 24.80 6.61 -6.85
N LYS A 7 24.49 5.80 -7.86
CA LYS A 7 23.24 5.92 -8.60
C LYS A 7 22.10 5.59 -7.63
N GLU A 8 21.25 6.57 -7.33
CA GLU A 8 20.05 6.35 -6.51
C GLU A 8 19.23 5.20 -7.10
N LYS A 9 18.84 4.26 -6.25
CA LYS A 9 17.99 3.13 -6.67
C LYS A 9 16.53 3.58 -6.65
N GLU A 10 15.91 3.62 -7.80
CA GLU A 10 14.48 3.90 -7.92
C GLU A 10 13.66 2.65 -7.62
N VAL A 11 12.61 2.81 -6.82
CA VAL A 11 11.67 1.75 -6.44
C VAL A 11 10.26 2.26 -6.73
N ARG A 12 9.53 1.50 -7.54
CA ARG A 12 8.14 1.81 -7.88
C ARG A 12 7.19 1.07 -6.94
N LEU A 13 6.41 1.82 -6.18
CA LEU A 13 5.43 1.30 -5.23
C LEU A 13 4.02 1.65 -5.70
N LEU A 14 3.13 0.67 -5.72
CA LEU A 14 1.73 0.85 -6.05
C LEU A 14 0.90 0.77 -4.77
N MET A 15 0.18 1.84 -4.42
CA MET A 15 -0.66 1.91 -3.23
C MET A 15 -2.12 1.75 -3.61
N LEU A 16 -2.71 0.63 -3.21
CA LEU A 16 -4.09 0.25 -3.48
C LEU A 16 -4.87 -0.05 -2.20
N GLY A 17 -6.17 -0.17 -2.35
CA GLY A 17 -7.12 -0.43 -1.26
C GLY A 17 -8.45 0.23 -1.59
N LEU A 18 -9.49 -0.13 -0.86
CA LEU A 18 -10.82 0.43 -1.08
C LEU A 18 -10.81 1.95 -0.85
N ASP A 19 -11.82 2.61 -1.38
CA ASP A 19 -12.05 4.03 -1.09
C ASP A 19 -12.19 4.26 0.43
N ASN A 20 -11.77 5.43 0.88
CA ASN A 20 -11.75 5.81 2.29
C ASN A 20 -10.89 4.92 3.21
N ALA A 21 -10.00 4.07 2.68
CA ALA A 21 -9.08 3.27 3.51
C ALA A 21 -7.96 4.11 4.14
N GLY A 22 -7.74 5.33 3.66
CA GLY A 22 -6.73 6.25 4.18
C GLY A 22 -5.40 6.24 3.43
N LYS A 23 -5.37 5.76 2.19
CA LYS A 23 -4.17 5.73 1.32
C LYS A 23 -3.52 7.10 1.20
N THR A 24 -4.26 8.07 0.71
CA THR A 24 -3.79 9.46 0.53
C THR A 24 -3.35 10.09 1.85
N THR A 25 -4.06 9.81 2.95
CA THR A 25 -3.69 10.29 4.29
C THR A 25 -2.35 9.76 4.73
N ILE A 26 -2.10 8.45 4.56
CA ILE A 26 -0.82 7.82 4.90
C ILE A 26 0.29 8.46 4.06
N LEU A 27 0.08 8.60 2.76
CA LEU A 27 1.08 9.14 1.84
C LEU A 27 1.42 10.61 2.16
N LYS A 28 0.41 11.43 2.43
CA LYS A 28 0.61 12.83 2.86
C LYS A 28 1.39 12.90 4.17
N LYS A 29 1.06 12.05 5.16
CA LYS A 29 1.81 11.98 6.42
C LYS A 29 3.28 11.63 6.21
N PHE A 30 3.59 10.65 5.38
CA PHE A 30 4.97 10.29 5.07
C PHE A 30 5.74 11.44 4.40
N ASN A 31 5.03 12.27 3.65
CA ASN A 31 5.61 13.41 2.95
C ASN A 31 5.62 14.71 3.79
N GLY A 32 5.16 14.66 5.06
CA GLY A 32 5.07 15.83 5.94
C GLY A 32 4.02 16.86 5.51
N GLU A 33 3.05 16.46 4.69
CA GLU A 33 1.98 17.34 4.18
C GLU A 33 0.80 17.43 5.16
N ASP A 34 0.03 18.51 5.05
CA ASP A 34 -1.21 18.68 5.82
C ASP A 34 -2.26 17.63 5.43
N ILE A 35 -2.90 17.05 6.46
CA ILE A 35 -3.92 16.00 6.33
C ILE A 35 -5.31 16.46 6.76
N ASN A 36 -5.49 17.75 7.09
CA ASN A 36 -6.78 18.28 7.54
C ASN A 36 -7.84 18.26 6.43
N GLU A 37 -7.39 18.39 5.18
CA GLU A 37 -8.27 18.33 4.02
C GLU A 37 -7.82 17.22 3.08
N ILE A 38 -8.62 16.15 2.98
CA ILE A 38 -8.40 15.04 2.08
C ILE A 38 -9.64 14.80 1.25
N ALA A 39 -9.52 15.07 -0.06
CA ALA A 39 -10.55 14.72 -1.03
C ALA A 39 -10.35 13.28 -1.54
N PRO A 40 -11.43 12.60 -1.99
CA PRO A 40 -11.33 11.32 -2.68
C PRO A 40 -10.43 11.44 -3.91
N THR A 41 -9.51 10.47 -4.09
CA THR A 41 -8.60 10.44 -5.24
C THR A 41 -9.36 10.02 -6.50
N LEU A 42 -9.53 10.96 -7.43
CA LEU A 42 -10.07 10.72 -8.76
C LEU A 42 -8.91 10.43 -9.71
N GLY A 43 -8.68 9.14 -10.02
CA GLY A 43 -7.53 8.72 -10.80
C GLY A 43 -6.36 8.30 -9.92
N PHE A 44 -5.23 8.98 -10.00
CA PHE A 44 -4.03 8.65 -9.23
C PHE A 44 -3.21 9.90 -8.87
N ASN A 45 -2.38 9.76 -7.84
CA ASN A 45 -1.34 10.73 -7.47
C ASN A 45 0.01 10.01 -7.38
N ILE A 46 1.08 10.67 -7.80
CA ILE A 46 2.44 10.17 -7.63
C ILE A 46 3.17 11.03 -6.61
N LYS A 47 3.78 10.40 -5.62
CA LYS A 47 4.67 11.05 -4.66
C LYS A 47 6.01 10.34 -4.67
N THR A 48 7.07 11.15 -4.64
CA THR A 48 8.44 10.63 -4.55
C THR A 48 8.99 10.93 -3.15
N LEU A 49 9.50 9.91 -2.49
CA LEU A 49 10.14 10.00 -1.18
C LEU A 49 11.59 9.50 -1.30
N ASP A 50 12.54 10.29 -0.82
CA ASP A 50 13.93 9.87 -0.75
C ASP A 50 14.21 9.25 0.62
N HIS A 51 14.66 8.00 0.64
CA HIS A 51 14.97 7.30 1.88
C HIS A 51 16.20 6.42 1.75
N ARG A 52 17.27 6.72 2.50
CA ARG A 52 18.50 5.90 2.60
C ARG A 52 19.09 5.50 1.24
N GLY A 53 19.16 6.43 0.27
CA GLY A 53 19.68 6.18 -1.06
C GLY A 53 18.71 5.49 -2.03
N PHE A 54 17.45 5.34 -1.61
CA PHE A 54 16.37 4.89 -2.48
C PHE A 54 15.43 6.05 -2.80
N LYS A 55 15.01 6.12 -4.04
CA LYS A 55 13.93 7.00 -4.50
C LYS A 55 12.66 6.18 -4.63
N LEU A 56 11.72 6.36 -3.71
CA LEU A 56 10.46 5.63 -3.66
C LEU A 56 9.40 6.41 -4.44
N ASN A 57 9.02 5.92 -5.62
CA ASN A 57 7.96 6.49 -6.44
C ASN A 57 6.64 5.78 -6.10
N ILE A 58 5.80 6.42 -5.28
CA ILE A 58 4.56 5.85 -4.76
C ILE A 58 3.38 6.35 -5.58
N TRP A 59 2.66 5.41 -6.19
CA TRP A 59 1.46 5.64 -6.97
C TRP A 59 0.22 5.38 -6.11
N ASP A 60 -0.41 6.43 -5.61
CA ASP A 60 -1.68 6.37 -4.87
C ASP A 60 -2.84 6.38 -5.86
N VAL A 61 -3.53 5.25 -6.00
CA VAL A 61 -4.62 5.09 -6.98
C VAL A 61 -5.98 5.04 -6.29
N GLY A 62 -6.97 5.68 -6.89
CA GLY A 62 -8.34 5.75 -6.37
C GLY A 62 -8.95 4.37 -6.14
N GLY A 63 -9.63 4.21 -4.99
CA GLY A 63 -10.19 2.93 -4.54
C GLY A 63 -11.68 2.75 -4.80
N GLN A 64 -12.36 3.74 -5.40
CA GLN A 64 -13.78 3.66 -5.73
C GLN A 64 -14.06 2.47 -6.63
N LYS A 65 -15.21 1.81 -6.42
CA LYS A 65 -15.57 0.59 -7.14
C LYS A 65 -15.50 0.75 -8.65
N SER A 66 -15.90 1.89 -9.19
CA SER A 66 -15.83 2.23 -10.61
C SER A 66 -14.41 2.37 -11.16
N LEU A 67 -13.42 2.61 -10.31
CA LEU A 67 -12.03 2.82 -10.71
C LEU A 67 -11.17 1.57 -10.59
N ARG A 68 -11.62 0.51 -9.87
CA ARG A 68 -10.79 -0.68 -9.58
C ARG A 68 -10.41 -1.45 -10.85
N SER A 69 -11.27 -1.46 -11.88
CA SER A 69 -10.96 -2.08 -13.16
C SER A 69 -9.75 -1.46 -13.87
N TYR A 70 -9.42 -0.21 -13.55
CA TYR A 70 -8.26 0.50 -14.08
C TYR A 70 -6.96 0.22 -13.31
N TRP A 71 -6.99 -0.41 -12.14
CA TRP A 71 -5.80 -0.72 -11.36
C TRP A 71 -4.77 -1.51 -12.16
N ARG A 72 -5.21 -2.41 -13.03
CA ARG A 72 -4.36 -3.21 -13.92
C ARG A 72 -3.45 -2.39 -14.83
N ASN A 73 -3.79 -1.13 -15.11
CA ASN A 73 -2.98 -0.23 -15.93
C ASN A 73 -1.68 0.20 -15.24
N TYR A 74 -1.59 -0.02 -13.91
CA TYR A 74 -0.45 0.41 -13.09
C TYR A 74 0.44 -0.75 -12.62
N PHE A 75 0.12 -2.00 -12.99
CA PHE A 75 0.84 -3.19 -12.49
C PHE A 75 2.24 -3.35 -13.07
N GLU A 76 2.47 -2.88 -14.29
CA GLU A 76 3.77 -3.00 -14.96
C GLU A 76 4.88 -2.32 -14.16
N ALA A 77 6.03 -3.00 -14.07
CA ALA A 77 7.22 -2.53 -13.37
C ALA A 77 6.99 -2.14 -11.89
N THR A 78 6.01 -2.76 -11.22
CA THR A 78 5.76 -2.55 -9.79
C THR A 78 6.69 -3.42 -8.96
N ASP A 79 7.57 -2.79 -8.17
CA ASP A 79 8.49 -3.48 -7.25
C ASP A 79 7.81 -3.89 -5.94
N GLY A 80 6.83 -3.11 -5.50
CA GLY A 80 6.06 -3.39 -4.28
C GLY A 80 4.62 -2.90 -4.35
N LEU A 81 3.72 -3.72 -3.78
CA LEU A 81 2.31 -3.41 -3.61
C LEU A 81 2.05 -3.05 -2.15
N ILE A 82 1.51 -1.85 -1.92
CA ILE A 82 1.03 -1.39 -0.62
C ILE A 82 -0.49 -1.53 -0.63
N TRP A 83 -1.01 -2.45 0.19
CA TRP A 83 -2.44 -2.67 0.34
C TRP A 83 -2.94 -2.05 1.64
N VAL A 84 -3.86 -1.10 1.56
CA VAL A 84 -4.38 -0.38 2.73
C VAL A 84 -5.79 -0.84 3.05
N VAL A 85 -5.97 -1.31 4.29
CA VAL A 85 -7.23 -1.83 4.84
C VAL A 85 -7.79 -0.85 5.86
N ASP A 86 -9.06 -0.49 5.74
CA ASP A 86 -9.81 0.17 6.81
C ASP A 86 -10.28 -0.88 7.83
N SER A 87 -9.57 -1.00 8.94
CA SER A 87 -9.89 -2.02 9.96
C SER A 87 -11.14 -1.67 10.79
N ALA A 88 -11.62 -0.44 10.70
CA ALA A 88 -12.86 -0.02 11.36
C ALA A 88 -14.11 -0.34 10.54
N ASP A 89 -13.98 -0.49 9.21
CA ASP A 89 -15.10 -0.78 8.31
C ASP A 89 -15.33 -2.30 8.16
N LYS A 90 -15.91 -2.90 9.18
CA LYS A 90 -16.19 -4.35 9.22
C LYS A 90 -17.09 -4.82 8.07
N ARG A 91 -17.99 -3.95 7.58
CA ARG A 91 -18.95 -4.30 6.52
C ARG A 91 -18.28 -4.57 5.19
N ARG A 92 -17.18 -3.87 4.89
CA ARG A 92 -16.44 -4.00 3.62
C ARG A 92 -15.18 -4.87 3.72
N LEU A 93 -14.91 -5.51 4.87
CA LEU A 93 -13.74 -6.38 5.02
C LEU A 93 -13.74 -7.53 4.02
N GLU A 94 -14.90 -8.13 3.74
CA GLU A 94 -15.00 -9.24 2.79
C GLU A 94 -14.74 -8.75 1.34
N ASP A 95 -15.25 -7.57 0.96
CA ASP A 95 -14.94 -6.97 -0.34
C ASP A 95 -13.45 -6.65 -0.44
N CYS A 96 -12.87 -6.09 0.62
CA CYS A 96 -11.44 -5.80 0.70
C CYS A 96 -10.60 -7.08 0.52
N ARG A 97 -10.99 -8.19 1.16
CA ARG A 97 -10.34 -9.49 1.02
C ARG A 97 -10.41 -10.01 -0.41
N LYS A 98 -11.58 -9.98 -1.04
CA LYS A 98 -11.78 -10.44 -2.42
C LYS A 98 -10.91 -9.68 -3.41
N GLU A 99 -10.86 -8.35 -3.29
CA GLU A 99 -10.04 -7.51 -4.16
C GLU A 99 -8.54 -7.81 -3.99
N LEU A 100 -8.07 -7.99 -2.75
CA LEU A 100 -6.68 -8.39 -2.50
C LEU A 100 -6.37 -9.75 -3.11
N HIS A 101 -7.26 -10.75 -2.95
CA HIS A 101 -7.08 -12.07 -3.57
C HIS A 101 -6.98 -11.99 -5.10
N THR A 102 -7.81 -11.16 -5.73
CA THR A 102 -7.74 -10.91 -7.17
C THR A 102 -6.38 -10.35 -7.57
N LEU A 103 -5.86 -9.36 -6.81
CA LEU A 103 -4.54 -8.78 -7.07
C LEU A 103 -3.40 -9.78 -6.88
N LEU A 104 -3.50 -10.69 -5.90
CA LEU A 104 -2.48 -11.71 -5.65
C LEU A 104 -2.39 -12.75 -6.78
N GLY A 105 -3.46 -12.91 -7.56
CA GLY A 105 -3.51 -13.76 -8.75
C GLY A 105 -2.97 -13.09 -10.04
N GLU A 106 -2.67 -11.79 -10.00
CA GLU A 106 -2.20 -11.06 -11.19
C GLU A 106 -0.74 -11.38 -11.51
N GLU A 107 -0.48 -11.93 -12.70
CA GLU A 107 0.86 -12.32 -13.13
C GLU A 107 1.84 -11.15 -13.16
N ARG A 108 1.38 -9.95 -13.54
CA ARG A 108 2.20 -8.73 -13.61
C ARG A 108 2.67 -8.21 -12.24
N LEU A 109 2.07 -8.70 -11.15
CA LEU A 109 2.49 -8.42 -9.77
C LEU A 109 3.30 -9.56 -9.15
N LEU A 110 3.62 -10.60 -9.93
CA LEU A 110 4.51 -11.67 -9.44
C LEU A 110 5.90 -11.09 -9.18
N GLY A 111 6.44 -11.39 -7.99
CA GLY A 111 7.73 -10.86 -7.55
C GLY A 111 7.65 -9.53 -6.80
N ALA A 112 6.58 -8.76 -6.93
CA ALA A 112 6.39 -7.56 -6.11
C ALA A 112 6.27 -7.92 -4.62
N THR A 113 6.93 -7.16 -3.76
CA THR A 113 6.76 -7.29 -2.31
C THR A 113 5.40 -6.74 -1.89
N LEU A 114 4.66 -7.49 -1.06
CA LEU A 114 3.39 -7.03 -0.52
C LEU A 114 3.58 -6.45 0.88
N LEU A 115 3.09 -5.24 1.08
CA LEU A 115 2.99 -4.55 2.35
C LEU A 115 1.51 -4.29 2.64
N VAL A 116 0.98 -4.81 3.74
CA VAL A 116 -0.40 -4.56 4.15
C VAL A 116 -0.43 -3.60 5.33
N PHE A 117 -1.14 -2.48 5.15
CA PHE A 117 -1.44 -1.52 6.21
C PHE A 117 -2.84 -1.78 6.75
N ALA A 118 -2.96 -2.32 7.95
CA ALA A 118 -4.22 -2.35 8.70
C ALA A 118 -4.41 -0.99 9.37
N ASN A 119 -5.03 -0.07 8.65
CA ASN A 119 -5.25 1.32 9.07
C ASN A 119 -6.49 1.49 9.96
N LYS A 120 -6.63 2.63 10.62
CA LYS A 120 -7.77 3.02 11.47
C LYS A 120 -8.04 2.05 12.64
N GLN A 121 -6.98 1.57 13.28
CA GLN A 121 -7.09 0.72 14.47
C GLN A 121 -7.63 1.52 15.66
N VAL A 122 -8.78 1.11 16.17
CA VAL A 122 -9.47 1.79 17.30
C VAL A 122 -9.13 1.16 18.64
N SER A 123 -8.71 -0.11 18.69
CA SER A 123 -8.31 -0.80 19.92
C SER A 123 -7.36 -1.97 19.67
N VAL A 124 -6.45 -2.17 20.62
CA VAL A 124 -5.44 -3.24 20.60
C VAL A 124 -5.96 -4.45 21.34
N GLU A 125 -6.98 -5.12 20.83
CA GLU A 125 -7.38 -6.43 21.33
C GLU A 125 -7.72 -7.35 20.16
N GLN A 126 -6.68 -7.93 19.57
CA GLN A 126 -6.76 -9.26 18.96
C GLN A 126 -5.35 -9.81 18.70
N ASN A 127 -5.04 -10.92 19.38
CA ASN A 127 -3.88 -11.74 19.19
C ASN A 127 -3.90 -12.37 17.78
N ILE A 128 -3.25 -11.73 16.82
CA ILE A 128 -2.91 -12.37 15.55
C ILE A 128 -1.38 -12.42 15.49
N TYR A 129 -0.83 -13.62 15.55
CA TYR A 129 0.60 -13.88 15.45
C TYR A 129 1.09 -13.65 14.01
N VAL A 130 1.31 -12.37 13.67
CA VAL A 130 2.03 -11.96 12.49
C VAL A 130 3.03 -10.91 12.95
N ARG A 131 4.24 -10.90 12.43
CA ARG A 131 5.23 -9.88 12.80
C ARG A 131 4.72 -8.50 12.38
N TYR A 132 4.08 -7.81 13.31
CA TYR A 132 3.61 -6.44 13.13
C TYR A 132 4.66 -5.46 13.62
N TYR A 133 4.87 -4.42 12.83
CA TYR A 133 5.51 -3.21 13.31
C TYR A 133 4.39 -2.18 13.54
N LYS A 134 4.23 -1.73 14.78
CA LYS A 134 3.26 -0.67 15.10
C LYS A 134 3.85 0.66 14.67
N VAL A 135 3.16 1.36 13.78
CA VAL A 135 3.47 2.74 13.39
C VAL A 135 2.21 3.55 13.71
N ASP A 136 2.24 4.32 14.77
CA ASP A 136 1.10 5.10 15.28
C ASP A 136 -0.18 4.25 15.49
N THR A 137 -1.21 4.52 14.70
CA THR A 137 -2.52 3.82 14.74
C THR A 137 -2.64 2.74 13.66
N CYS A 138 -1.52 2.30 13.06
CA CYS A 138 -1.50 1.38 11.94
C CYS A 138 -0.66 0.13 12.26
N PHE A 139 -1.14 -1.05 11.86
CA PHE A 139 -0.35 -2.28 11.85
C PHE A 139 0.16 -2.56 10.44
N VAL A 140 1.42 -2.97 10.34
CA VAL A 140 2.09 -3.24 9.08
C VAL A 140 2.46 -4.71 8.99
N LEU A 141 1.94 -5.40 7.99
CA LEU A 141 2.30 -6.76 7.65
C LEU A 141 3.13 -6.76 6.37
N ILE A 142 4.37 -7.20 6.44
CA ILE A 142 5.21 -7.38 5.26
C ILE A 142 5.16 -8.85 4.84
N VAL A 143 4.64 -9.11 3.64
CA VAL A 143 4.60 -10.43 3.03
C VAL A 143 5.45 -10.41 1.76
N ASN A 144 6.56 -11.14 1.77
CA ASN A 144 7.35 -11.30 0.56
C ASN A 144 6.71 -12.32 -0.42
N ALA A 145 7.15 -12.33 -1.67
CA ALA A 145 6.58 -13.18 -2.71
C ALA A 145 6.55 -14.67 -2.32
N LYS A 146 7.51 -15.14 -1.51
CA LYS A 146 7.58 -16.54 -1.05
C LYS A 146 6.55 -16.88 0.05
N GLN A 147 5.98 -15.87 0.73
CA GLN A 147 5.07 -16.04 1.86
C GLN A 147 3.61 -15.72 1.52
N ARG A 148 3.29 -15.45 0.25
CA ARG A 148 1.91 -15.12 -0.18
C ARG A 148 0.88 -16.20 0.17
N HIS A 149 1.31 -17.47 0.29
CA HIS A 149 0.44 -18.58 0.70
C HIS A 149 -0.14 -18.42 2.12
N LEU A 150 0.46 -17.60 2.98
CA LEU A 150 -0.04 -17.34 4.34
C LEU A 150 -1.33 -16.50 4.36
N LEU A 151 -1.64 -15.80 3.28
CA LEU A 151 -2.86 -15.00 3.15
C LEU A 151 -4.09 -15.82 2.69
N ASN A 152 -3.87 -17.10 2.35
CA ASN A 152 -4.93 -18.01 1.85
C ASN A 152 -5.52 -18.90 2.95
N ARG A 153 -5.23 -18.64 4.23
CA ARG A 153 -5.76 -19.41 5.37
C ARG A 153 -6.80 -18.62 6.17
#